data_1e65a501d8b1abad59cb5f4ae822f7b1
#
_entry.id   1e65a501d8b1abad59cb5f4ae822f7b1
#
_cell.length_a   1.000
_cell.length_b   1.000
_cell.length_c   1.000
_cell.angle_alpha   90.00
_cell.angle_beta   90.00
_cell.angle_gamma   90.00
#
_symmetry.space_group_name_H-M   'P 1'
#
loop_
_entity.id
_entity.type
_entity.pdbx_description
1 polymer ?
#
loop_
_entity_poly.entity_id
_entity_poly.type
_entity_poly.pdbx_seq_one_letter_code
_entity_poly.pdbx_strand_id
1 'polypeptide(L)'
;MTKPYRRGALGVLHETARGLHRLGLVDIKTMREFDASCLTLVEKLAPQQIAELRRQAGVSQAVFASYLNVTPGLVSKWERGEKQPHGPSLKLLALVQKKGLEAIA
;
A
#
# COMPACT_ATOMS: atom_id res chain seq x y z
N MET A 1 3.19 -13.24 -10.45
CA MET A 1 2.18 -13.00 -10.08
C MET A 1 2.12 -12.10 -9.23
N THR A 2 2.02 -11.28 -9.20
CA THR A 2 1.97 -10.60 -8.38
C THR A 2 0.96 -10.35 -7.70
N LYS A 3 0.86 -10.71 -6.76
CA LYS A 3 -0.13 -10.62 -5.98
C LYS A 3 -0.19 -9.44 -5.24
N PRO A 4 -1.25 -8.75 -5.05
CA PRO A 4 -1.39 -7.68 -4.10
C PRO A 4 -1.40 -8.21 -2.68
N TYR A 5 -1.36 -9.51 -2.52
CA TYR A 5 -1.40 -10.16 -1.23
C TYR A 5 0.00 -10.47 -0.76
N ARG A 6 0.16 -10.75 0.56
CA ARG A 6 1.40 -11.22 1.05
C ARG A 6 1.73 -12.52 0.43
N ARG A 7 2.99 -12.75 0.25
CA ARG A 7 3.46 -14.03 -0.21
C ARG A 7 3.45 -15.01 0.93
N GLY A 8 3.53 -16.27 0.60
CA GLY A 8 3.57 -17.35 1.57
C GLY A 8 2.20 -17.87 1.93
N ALA A 9 2.07 -18.36 3.16
CA ALA A 9 0.88 -19.10 3.58
C ALA A 9 -0.42 -18.33 3.40
N LEU A 10 -0.43 -17.04 3.73
CA LEU A 10 -1.66 -16.26 3.64
C LEU A 10 -2.12 -16.06 2.20
N GLY A 11 -1.17 -15.82 1.28
CA GLY A 11 -1.50 -15.71 -0.14
C GLY A 11 -2.02 -17.02 -0.71
N VAL A 12 -1.40 -18.13 -0.32
CA VAL A 12 -1.84 -19.45 -0.76
C VAL A 12 -3.24 -19.76 -0.24
N LEU A 13 -3.51 -19.43 1.01
CA LEU A 13 -4.85 -19.62 1.59
C LEU A 13 -5.90 -18.82 0.83
N HIS A 14 -5.57 -17.58 0.46
CA HIS A 14 -6.51 -16.74 -0.28
C HIS A 14 -6.84 -17.35 -1.65
N GLU A 15 -5.84 -17.82 -2.37
CA GLU A 15 -6.05 -18.42 -3.67
C GLU A 15 -6.87 -19.72 -3.57
N THR A 16 -6.61 -20.53 -2.55
CA THR A 16 -7.37 -21.72 -2.30
C THR A 16 -8.83 -21.40 -1.99
N ALA A 17 -9.06 -20.39 -1.15
CA ALA A 17 -10.41 -19.96 -0.82
C ALA A 17 -11.17 -19.47 -2.04
N ARG A 18 -10.52 -18.75 -2.95
CA ARG A 18 -11.14 -18.33 -4.20
C ARG A 18 -11.55 -19.51 -5.07
N GLY A 19 -10.68 -20.51 -5.15
CA GLY A 19 -10.98 -21.73 -5.88
C GLY A 19 -12.19 -22.46 -5.31
N LEU A 20 -12.25 -22.58 -4.00
CA LEU A 20 -13.36 -23.21 -3.31
C LEU A 20 -14.66 -22.43 -3.49
N HIS A 21 -14.57 -21.09 -3.46
CA HIS A 21 -15.73 -20.24 -3.68
C HIS A 21 -16.31 -20.44 -5.08
N ARG A 22 -15.45 -20.52 -6.10
CA ARG A 22 -15.89 -20.77 -7.48
C ARG A 22 -16.59 -22.11 -7.61
N LEU A 23 -16.24 -23.06 -6.75
CA LEU A 23 -16.86 -24.38 -6.71
C LEU A 23 -18.09 -24.42 -5.79
N GLY A 24 -18.43 -23.28 -5.17
CA GLY A 24 -19.57 -23.20 -4.28
C GLY A 24 -19.32 -23.76 -2.89
N LEU A 25 -18.06 -23.95 -2.51
CA LEU A 25 -17.70 -24.56 -1.22
C LEU A 25 -17.40 -23.54 -0.13
N VAL A 26 -17.24 -22.24 -0.50
CA VAL A 26 -16.94 -21.16 0.44
C VAL A 26 -17.90 -20.03 0.16
N ASP A 27 -18.55 -19.48 1.19
CA ASP A 27 -19.54 -18.43 0.99
C ASP A 27 -18.87 -17.05 0.81
N ILE A 28 -19.68 -16.08 0.42
CA ILE A 28 -19.22 -14.72 0.14
C ILE A 28 -18.62 -14.05 1.38
N LYS A 29 -19.21 -14.29 2.55
CA LYS A 29 -18.70 -13.70 3.79
C LYS A 29 -17.28 -14.17 4.08
N THR A 30 -17.03 -15.46 3.95
CA THR A 30 -15.71 -16.04 4.15
C THR A 30 -14.71 -15.48 3.14
N MET A 31 -15.12 -15.31 1.88
CA MET A 31 -14.26 -14.70 0.88
C MET A 31 -13.88 -13.28 1.24
N ARG A 32 -14.82 -12.48 1.74
CA ARG A 32 -14.52 -11.12 2.18
C ARG A 32 -13.53 -11.09 3.33
N GLU A 33 -13.64 -12.03 4.26
CA GLU A 33 -12.69 -12.14 5.36
C GLU A 33 -11.29 -12.49 4.85
N PHE A 34 -11.18 -13.41 3.91
CA PHE A 34 -9.90 -13.72 3.28
C PHE A 34 -9.32 -12.53 2.55
N ASP A 35 -10.14 -11.79 1.80
CA ASP A 35 -9.70 -10.61 1.08
C ASP A 35 -9.16 -9.56 2.05
N ALA A 36 -9.85 -9.31 3.15
CA ALA A 36 -9.41 -8.36 4.16
C ALA A 36 -8.08 -8.78 4.78
N SER A 37 -7.90 -10.07 5.05
CA SER A 37 -6.67 -10.58 5.64
C SER A 37 -5.47 -10.43 4.72
N CYS A 38 -5.71 -10.37 3.41
CA CYS A 38 -4.65 -10.31 2.41
C CYS A 38 -4.36 -8.91 1.91
N LEU A 39 -5.01 -7.89 2.45
CA LEU A 39 -4.77 -6.51 2.05
C LEU A 39 -3.38 -6.05 2.52
N THR A 40 -2.86 -5.04 1.83
CA THR A 40 -1.60 -4.43 2.22
C THR A 40 -1.72 -3.83 3.62
N LEU A 41 -0.77 -4.16 4.47
CA LEU A 41 -0.71 -3.56 5.80
C LEU A 41 -0.32 -2.11 5.68
N VAL A 42 -0.99 -1.28 6.46
CA VAL A 42 -0.73 0.15 6.50
C VAL A 42 -0.17 0.49 7.87
N GLU A 43 1.10 0.88 7.91
CA GLU A 43 1.79 1.22 9.14
C GLU A 43 2.25 2.65 9.10
N LYS A 44 2.42 3.26 10.26
CA LYS A 44 2.97 4.62 10.33
C LYS A 44 4.37 4.63 9.78
N LEU A 45 4.69 5.70 9.08
CA LEU A 45 6.03 5.91 8.52
C LEU A 45 6.70 7.07 9.24
N ALA A 46 7.96 6.87 9.60
CA ALA A 46 8.78 7.95 10.15
C ALA A 46 9.13 8.93 9.03
N PRO A 47 9.40 10.21 9.38
CA PRO A 47 9.77 11.21 8.37
C PRO A 47 10.94 10.75 7.49
N GLN A 48 11.93 10.11 8.08
CA GLN A 48 13.09 9.61 7.34
C GLN A 48 12.71 8.54 6.33
N GLN A 49 11.73 7.70 6.67
CA GLN A 49 11.27 6.65 5.76
C GLN A 49 10.56 7.24 4.55
N ILE A 50 9.81 8.30 4.74
CA ILE A 50 9.12 8.99 3.65
C ILE A 50 10.13 9.61 2.70
N ALA A 51 11.12 10.32 3.26
CA ALA A 51 12.19 10.91 2.46
C ALA A 51 12.96 9.85 1.70
N GLU A 52 13.23 8.72 2.33
CA GLU A 52 13.95 7.62 1.69
C GLU A 52 13.16 7.00 0.55
N LEU A 53 11.85 6.81 0.72
CA LEU A 53 10.99 6.33 -0.37
C LEU A 53 11.10 7.24 -1.59
N ARG A 54 11.05 8.54 -1.35
CA ARG A 54 11.15 9.52 -2.42
C ARG A 54 12.50 9.45 -3.12
N ARG A 55 13.58 9.37 -2.34
CA ARG A 55 14.94 9.30 -2.90
C ARG A 55 15.14 8.04 -3.71
N GLN A 56 14.64 6.91 -3.22
CA GLN A 56 14.75 5.64 -3.94
C GLN A 56 13.98 5.69 -5.26
N ALA A 57 12.88 6.43 -5.29
CA ALA A 57 12.11 6.62 -6.52
C ALA A 57 12.81 7.61 -7.47
N GLY A 58 13.79 8.36 -6.99
CA GLY A 58 14.53 9.30 -7.82
C GLY A 58 13.76 10.55 -8.22
N VAL A 59 12.80 10.99 -7.41
CA VAL A 59 11.95 12.13 -7.75
C VAL A 59 12.06 13.24 -6.71
N SER A 60 11.72 14.45 -7.13
CA SER A 60 11.66 15.61 -6.24
C SER A 60 10.42 15.55 -5.36
N GLN A 61 10.37 16.40 -4.34
CA GLN A 61 9.17 16.53 -3.51
C GLN A 61 7.94 16.92 -4.35
N ALA A 62 8.13 17.81 -5.33
CA ALA A 62 7.02 18.25 -6.18
C ALA A 62 6.48 17.09 -7.04
N VAL A 63 7.36 16.30 -7.63
CA VAL A 63 6.95 15.17 -8.44
C VAL A 63 6.31 14.10 -7.57
N PHE A 64 6.89 13.81 -6.42
CA PHE A 64 6.34 12.84 -5.49
C PHE A 64 4.92 13.25 -5.06
N ALA A 65 4.75 14.54 -4.75
CA ALA A 65 3.44 15.08 -4.39
C ALA A 65 2.42 14.90 -5.51
N SER A 66 2.83 15.08 -6.76
CA SER A 66 1.94 14.87 -7.90
C SER A 66 1.46 13.42 -8.00
N TYR A 67 2.34 12.46 -7.76
CA TYR A 67 1.94 11.05 -7.75
C TYR A 67 0.93 10.76 -6.65
N LEU A 68 1.08 11.42 -5.50
CA LEU A 68 0.21 11.19 -4.35
C LEU A 68 -1.03 12.08 -4.35
N ASN A 69 -1.11 12.99 -5.31
CA ASN A 69 -2.20 13.97 -5.40
C ASN A 69 -2.31 14.85 -4.14
N VAL A 70 -1.16 15.30 -3.67
CA VAL A 70 -1.07 16.24 -2.55
C VAL A 70 -0.17 17.41 -2.94
N THR A 71 -0.05 18.40 -2.08
CA THR A 71 0.82 19.54 -2.36
C THR A 71 2.28 19.21 -2.02
N PRO A 72 3.25 19.84 -2.72
CA PRO A 72 4.66 19.68 -2.35
C PRO A 72 4.94 20.12 -0.93
N GLY A 73 4.24 21.17 -0.46
CA GLY A 73 4.38 21.64 0.92
C GLY A 73 4.01 20.57 1.94
N LEU A 74 2.99 19.74 1.63
CA LEU A 74 2.59 18.67 2.52
C LEU A 74 3.67 17.59 2.59
N VAL A 75 4.24 17.21 1.45
CA VAL A 75 5.34 16.25 1.42
C VAL A 75 6.52 16.77 2.25
N SER A 76 6.85 18.05 2.09
CA SER A 76 7.90 18.69 2.87
C SER A 76 7.62 18.58 4.37
N LYS A 77 6.39 18.84 4.79
CA LYS A 77 6.01 18.76 6.20
C LYS A 77 6.12 17.34 6.73
N TRP A 78 5.74 16.36 5.92
CA TRP A 78 5.91 14.95 6.31
C TRP A 78 7.38 14.62 6.54
N GLU A 79 8.26 15.07 5.64
CA GLU A 79 9.69 14.75 5.71
C GLU A 79 10.39 15.48 6.85
N ARG A 80 9.84 16.60 7.30
CA ARG A 80 10.36 17.34 8.45
C ARG A 80 9.72 16.92 9.77
N GLY A 81 8.73 16.06 9.72
CA GLY A 81 8.04 15.61 10.92
C GLY A 81 7.02 16.58 11.45
N GLU A 82 6.67 17.63 10.69
CA GLU A 82 5.68 18.61 11.14
C GLU A 82 4.26 18.10 11.00
N LYS A 83 4.02 17.18 10.08
CA LYS A 83 2.75 16.50 9.92
C LYS A 83 3.02 15.04 9.61
N GLN A 84 2.04 14.21 9.88
CA GLN A 84 2.13 12.80 9.56
C GLN A 84 1.09 12.45 8.50
N PRO A 85 1.43 11.61 7.52
CA PRO A 85 0.41 11.11 6.60
C PRO A 85 -0.55 10.20 7.34
N HIS A 86 -1.81 10.24 6.94
CA HIS A 86 -2.82 9.35 7.50
C HIS A 86 -3.92 9.15 6.48
N GLY A 87 -4.77 8.17 6.72
CA GLY A 87 -5.84 7.84 5.81
C GLY A 87 -5.33 7.40 4.44
N PRO A 88 -5.94 7.93 3.36
CA PRO A 88 -5.56 7.53 2.01
C PRO A 88 -4.10 7.77 1.68
N SER A 89 -3.51 8.86 2.18
CA SER A 89 -2.10 9.14 1.93
C SER A 89 -1.19 8.06 2.47
N LEU A 90 -1.50 7.57 3.66
CA LEU A 90 -0.69 6.52 4.28
C LEU A 90 -0.81 5.22 3.49
N LYS A 91 -1.99 4.91 2.99
CA LYS A 91 -2.19 3.74 2.14
C LYS A 91 -1.39 3.85 0.85
N LEU A 92 -1.40 5.02 0.21
CA LEU A 92 -0.64 5.24 -1.01
C LEU A 92 0.86 5.09 -0.76
N LEU A 93 1.35 5.64 0.35
CA LEU A 93 2.76 5.48 0.71
C LEU A 93 3.12 4.02 0.96
N ALA A 94 2.23 3.27 1.59
CA ALA A 94 2.46 1.85 1.80
C ALA A 94 2.54 1.10 0.47
N LEU A 95 1.72 1.46 -0.51
CA LEU A 95 1.78 0.86 -1.84
C LEU A 95 3.08 1.20 -2.56
N VAL A 96 3.54 2.44 -2.44
CA VAL A 96 4.82 2.85 -3.02
C VAL A 96 5.96 2.04 -2.39
N GLN A 97 5.91 1.86 -1.08
CA GLN A 97 6.92 1.10 -0.37
C GLN A 97 6.96 -0.36 -0.85
N LYS A 98 5.81 -0.91 -1.12
CA LYS A 98 5.68 -2.32 -1.50
C LYS A 98 5.94 -2.55 -2.99
N LYS A 99 5.45 -1.66 -3.84
CA LYS A 99 5.43 -1.88 -5.29
C LYS A 99 6.09 -0.79 -6.11
N GLY A 100 6.51 0.30 -5.52
CA GLY A 100 7.09 1.43 -6.24
C GLY A 100 6.04 2.43 -6.71
N LEU A 101 6.51 3.55 -7.27
CA LEU A 101 5.64 4.64 -7.71
C LEU A 101 4.66 4.23 -8.80
N GLU A 102 5.00 3.24 -9.60
CA GLU A 102 4.14 2.81 -10.69
C GLU A 102 2.79 2.33 -10.20
N ALA A 103 2.72 1.85 -8.96
CA ALA A 103 1.48 1.36 -8.39
C ALA A 103 0.42 2.46 -8.20
N ILE A 104 0.86 3.72 -8.14
CA ILE A 104 -0.03 4.85 -7.91
C ILE A 104 0.01 5.87 -9.05
N ALA A 105 0.67 5.52 -10.12
CA ALA A 105 0.78 6.41 -11.27
C ALA A 105 -0.56 6.57 -12.02
#